data_adea8061dbdf38f4a8f0d762d69f90dc
#
_entry.id   adea8061dbdf38f4a8f0d762d69f90dc
#
_cell.length_a   1.000
_cell.length_b   1.000
_cell.length_c   1.000
_cell.angle_alpha   90.00
_cell.angle_beta   90.00
_cell.angle_gamma   90.00
#
_symmetry.space_group_name_H-M   'P 1'
#
loop_
_entity.id
_entity.type
_entity.pdbx_description
1 polymer ?
#
loop_
_entity_poly.entity_id
_entity_poly.type
_entity_poly.pdbx_seq_one_letter_code
_entity_poly.pdbx_strand_id
1 'polypeptide(L)'
;MPAPTGRQQARSRRTIPAIGEARQTQVLQLYGPGAMVDLPGYAVVIGGLDYWNTKGSVPIDEPRLLQLVRASTGVGHIELRTLSKQADSFASAGGSIKALRFPQWSLAQKVTERFVDGRPYRARPLVHYRDGCVDDWKWFKDDDGSKVPLVPIRYVMACPHGHLSDIPWRDFCFRELNCSNRERLYLLEAGTGNDFTQIYVQSESGVTRKLAYAMVTELNPLFSCQGRTPWLGPGSRDPEPCHSIGKNGKEEKTKNRLLVRSATNAYFTETLSVISLPDDRHSLAKRVAEHADNLKLFTDESLIAVALVAFPQVKAAFEGVSAAELWAALQAHRGQATGAVAEPKDEELAVLTGPMEGVSDPSEDSLFHAAIW
;
A
#
# COMPACT_ATOMS: atom_id res chain seq x y z
N MET A 1 30.86 44.26 27.50
CA MET A 1 29.49 44.15 27.04
C MET A 1 29.29 42.74 26.49
N PRO A 2 28.50 41.87 27.08
CA PRO A 2 28.22 40.54 26.56
C PRO A 2 27.02 40.63 25.59
N ALA A 3 27.10 39.86 24.49
CA ALA A 3 26.08 39.71 23.46
C ALA A 3 24.87 38.93 23.98
N PRO A 4 23.65 39.17 23.48
CA PRO A 4 22.47 38.44 23.90
C PRO A 4 22.38 37.09 23.22
N THR A 5 22.32 36.04 24.03
CA THR A 5 22.02 34.68 23.62
C THR A 5 20.56 34.58 23.18
N GLY A 6 20.35 34.50 21.86
CA GLY A 6 19.05 34.19 21.28
C GLY A 6 18.64 32.76 21.56
N ARG A 7 17.73 32.53 22.49
CA ARG A 7 17.00 31.27 22.66
C ARG A 7 16.10 31.04 21.43
N GLN A 8 16.52 30.19 20.54
CA GLN A 8 15.61 29.60 19.56
C GLN A 8 14.58 28.74 20.30
N GLN A 9 13.38 29.25 20.43
CA GLN A 9 12.24 28.46 20.85
C GLN A 9 11.97 27.39 19.79
N ALA A 10 12.25 26.13 20.13
CA ALA A 10 11.81 24.99 19.36
C ALA A 10 10.28 25.04 19.25
N ARG A 11 9.78 25.28 18.02
CA ARG A 11 8.35 25.17 17.71
C ARG A 11 7.92 23.75 18.05
N SER A 12 7.19 23.59 19.14
CA SER A 12 6.50 22.36 19.50
C SER A 12 5.68 21.91 18.29
N ARG A 13 6.06 20.77 17.71
CA ARG A 13 5.23 20.09 16.70
C ARG A 13 3.91 19.75 17.37
N ARG A 14 2.84 20.47 17.01
CA ARG A 14 1.49 20.14 17.47
C ARG A 14 1.19 18.71 17.00
N THR A 15 1.10 17.80 17.94
CA THR A 15 0.62 16.43 17.69
C THR A 15 -0.85 16.54 17.30
N ILE A 16 -1.17 16.18 16.06
CA ILE A 16 -2.56 16.10 15.62
C ILE A 16 -3.16 14.89 16.32
N PRO A 17 -4.25 15.03 17.10
CA PRO A 17 -4.87 13.89 17.74
C PRO A 17 -5.35 12.88 16.69
N ALA A 18 -5.25 11.60 16.98
CA ALA A 18 -5.80 10.55 16.13
C ALA A 18 -7.33 10.72 16.01
N ILE A 19 -7.83 10.70 14.78
CA ILE A 19 -9.26 10.90 14.46
C ILE A 19 -9.97 9.56 14.21
N GLY A 20 -9.22 8.45 14.20
CA GLY A 20 -9.74 7.11 14.00
C GLY A 20 -8.62 6.09 14.11
N GLU A 21 -8.99 4.84 14.27
CA GLU A 21 -8.09 3.70 14.31
C GLU A 21 -8.43 2.72 13.20
N ALA A 22 -7.41 2.25 12.47
CA ALA A 22 -7.57 1.16 11.53
C ALA A 22 -6.96 -0.11 12.14
N ARG A 23 -7.67 -1.23 12.07
CA ARG A 23 -7.16 -2.53 12.52
C ARG A 23 -6.11 -3.04 11.53
N GLN A 24 -5.17 -3.87 11.99
CA GLN A 24 -4.15 -4.47 11.12
C GLN A 24 -4.76 -5.20 9.92
N THR A 25 -5.85 -5.94 10.14
CA THR A 25 -6.59 -6.62 9.07
C THR A 25 -7.13 -5.65 8.02
N GLN A 26 -7.60 -4.47 8.42
CA GLN A 26 -8.06 -3.45 7.47
C GLN A 26 -6.91 -2.88 6.64
N VAL A 27 -5.74 -2.70 7.25
CA VAL A 27 -4.54 -2.23 6.52
C VAL A 27 -4.11 -3.26 5.48
N LEU A 28 -4.13 -4.55 5.84
CA LEU A 28 -3.75 -5.63 4.93
C LEU A 28 -4.78 -5.89 3.83
N GLN A 29 -6.08 -5.79 4.16
CA GLN A 29 -7.15 -6.17 3.24
C GLN A 29 -7.77 -5.01 2.46
N LEU A 30 -7.70 -3.78 2.98
CA LEU A 30 -8.39 -2.62 2.40
C LEU A 30 -7.48 -1.44 2.10
N TYR A 31 -6.44 -1.21 2.91
CA TYR A 31 -5.67 0.03 2.93
C TYR A 31 -4.18 -0.19 2.72
N GLY A 32 -3.81 -1.00 1.74
CA GLY A 32 -2.41 -1.17 1.34
C GLY A 32 -1.81 0.07 0.67
N PRO A 33 -0.50 0.04 0.32
CA PRO A 33 0.18 1.13 -0.38
C PRO A 33 -0.59 1.58 -1.62
N GLY A 34 -0.81 2.88 -1.78
CA GLY A 34 -1.57 3.44 -2.90
C GLY A 34 -3.09 3.52 -2.69
N ALA A 35 -3.63 2.89 -1.65
CA ALA A 35 -5.05 3.01 -1.31
C ALA A 35 -5.42 4.44 -0.91
N MET A 36 -6.52 4.94 -1.44
CA MET A 36 -7.08 6.24 -1.04
C MET A 36 -8.02 6.06 0.14
N VAL A 37 -7.84 6.87 1.18
CA VAL A 37 -8.62 6.81 2.41
C VAL A 37 -9.21 8.18 2.73
N ASP A 38 -10.51 8.20 3.00
CA ASP A 38 -11.20 9.39 3.48
C ASP A 38 -11.21 9.41 5.01
N LEU A 39 -10.63 10.47 5.54
CA LEU A 39 -10.65 10.78 6.97
C LEU A 39 -11.47 12.05 7.20
N PRO A 40 -12.03 12.28 8.39
CA PRO A 40 -12.75 13.50 8.68
C PRO A 40 -11.92 14.76 8.37
N GLY A 41 -12.33 15.52 7.36
CA GLY A 41 -11.63 16.74 6.90
C GLY A 41 -10.37 16.52 6.06
N TYR A 42 -10.00 15.27 5.74
CA TYR A 42 -8.84 14.94 4.94
C TYR A 42 -9.10 13.81 3.97
N ALA A 43 -8.33 13.80 2.88
CA ALA A 43 -8.16 12.62 2.08
C ALA A 43 -6.67 12.33 1.95
N VAL A 44 -6.32 11.08 1.99
CA VAL A 44 -4.94 10.63 1.96
C VAL A 44 -4.78 9.43 1.03
N VAL A 45 -3.56 9.22 0.57
CA VAL A 45 -3.12 7.98 -0.04
C VAL A 45 -2.14 7.30 0.91
N ILE A 46 -2.30 6.01 1.12
CA ILE A 46 -1.38 5.24 1.97
C ILE A 46 -0.01 5.21 1.30
N GLY A 47 1.01 5.59 2.04
CA GLY A 47 2.39 5.61 1.55
C GLY A 47 2.93 4.24 1.19
N GLY A 48 3.89 4.20 0.27
CA GLY A 48 4.64 3.00 -0.04
C GLY A 48 5.41 2.46 1.16
N LEU A 49 5.96 1.25 1.05
CA LEU A 49 6.63 0.56 2.16
C LEU A 49 7.79 1.36 2.78
N ASP A 50 8.45 2.22 2.01
CA ASP A 50 9.50 3.13 2.51
C ASP A 50 9.00 4.13 3.56
N TYR A 51 7.70 4.37 3.58
CA TYR A 51 7.04 5.22 4.57
C TYR A 51 6.56 4.44 5.80
N TRP A 52 6.74 3.12 5.83
CA TRP A 52 6.28 2.27 6.92
C TRP A 52 7.41 2.09 7.94
N ASN A 53 7.06 2.15 9.22
CA ASN A 53 8.02 1.90 10.28
C ASN A 53 8.17 0.38 10.48
N THR A 54 9.34 -0.15 10.14
CA THR A 54 9.66 -1.58 10.29
C THR A 54 10.26 -1.92 11.67
N LYS A 55 10.47 -0.93 12.54
CA LYS A 55 11.00 -1.18 13.88
C LYS A 55 10.01 -2.04 14.69
N GLY A 56 10.51 -3.18 15.17
CA GLY A 56 9.69 -4.14 15.92
C GLY A 56 8.83 -5.06 15.03
N SER A 57 8.97 -5.01 13.71
CA SER A 57 8.46 -6.05 12.84
C SER A 57 9.31 -7.31 12.94
N VAL A 58 8.67 -8.46 12.90
CA VAL A 58 9.33 -9.77 12.98
C VAL A 58 9.28 -10.43 11.60
N PRO A 59 10.36 -11.02 11.12
CA PRO A 59 10.32 -11.83 9.91
C PRO A 59 9.30 -12.97 10.05
N ILE A 60 8.60 -13.27 8.97
CA ILE A 60 7.67 -14.40 8.87
C ILE A 60 8.35 -15.46 8.01
N ASP A 61 8.58 -16.63 8.59
CA ASP A 61 9.10 -17.78 7.89
C ASP A 61 7.93 -18.66 7.41
N GLU A 62 7.43 -18.38 6.21
CA GLU A 62 6.39 -19.15 5.56
C GLU A 62 6.74 -19.35 4.09
N PRO A 63 7.46 -20.44 3.77
CA PRO A 63 8.00 -20.68 2.43
C PRO A 63 6.92 -20.76 1.35
N ARG A 64 5.74 -21.31 1.66
CA ARG A 64 4.62 -21.43 0.72
C ARG A 64 4.09 -20.06 0.32
N LEU A 65 3.88 -19.17 1.30
CA LEU A 65 3.45 -17.80 1.04
C LEU A 65 4.52 -17.04 0.26
N LEU A 66 5.78 -17.22 0.63
CA LEU A 66 6.90 -16.57 -0.06
C LEU A 66 6.98 -16.99 -1.53
N GLN A 67 6.75 -18.29 -1.82
CA GLN A 67 6.71 -18.81 -3.19
C GLN A 67 5.57 -18.20 -4.00
N LEU A 68 4.35 -18.13 -3.42
CA LEU A 68 3.19 -17.50 -4.07
C LEU A 68 3.44 -16.02 -4.36
N VAL A 69 3.98 -15.27 -3.40
CA VAL A 69 4.28 -13.85 -3.57
C VAL A 69 5.33 -13.65 -4.66
N ARG A 70 6.38 -14.48 -4.69
CA ARG A 70 7.41 -14.44 -5.75
C ARG A 70 6.82 -14.72 -7.14
N ALA A 71 5.97 -15.74 -7.23
CA ALA A 71 5.30 -16.10 -8.48
C ALA A 71 4.37 -14.98 -8.98
N SER A 72 3.62 -14.34 -8.07
CA SER A 72 2.70 -13.25 -8.40
C SER A 72 3.43 -11.97 -8.78
N THR A 73 4.53 -11.63 -8.10
CA THR A 73 5.23 -10.34 -8.29
C THR A 73 6.37 -10.40 -9.29
N GLY A 74 6.89 -11.59 -9.59
CA GLY A 74 8.10 -11.77 -10.39
C GLY A 74 9.40 -11.33 -9.68
N VAL A 75 9.35 -10.96 -8.40
CA VAL A 75 10.49 -10.47 -7.63
C VAL A 75 11.15 -11.64 -6.91
N GLY A 76 12.43 -11.91 -7.20
CA GLY A 76 13.16 -13.05 -6.64
C GLY A 76 13.54 -12.90 -5.17
N HIS A 77 13.87 -11.69 -4.71
CA HIS A 77 14.25 -11.42 -3.33
C HIS A 77 13.13 -10.67 -2.59
N ILE A 78 12.41 -11.39 -1.76
CA ILE A 78 11.30 -10.85 -0.95
C ILE A 78 11.47 -11.37 0.48
N GLU A 79 11.27 -10.51 1.45
CA GLU A 79 11.20 -10.82 2.87
C GLU A 79 9.78 -10.54 3.37
N LEU A 80 9.15 -11.55 3.99
CA LEU A 80 7.86 -11.40 4.65
C LEU A 80 8.07 -10.93 6.08
N ARG A 81 7.32 -9.92 6.51
CA ARG A 81 7.41 -9.36 7.86
C ARG A 81 6.03 -9.08 8.45
N THR A 82 5.91 -9.22 9.77
CA THR A 82 4.72 -8.74 10.49
C THR A 82 4.66 -7.22 10.46
N LEU A 83 3.46 -6.65 10.61
CA LEU A 83 3.36 -5.24 10.97
C LEU A 83 3.95 -5.01 12.36
N SER A 84 4.55 -3.85 12.59
CA SER A 84 5.07 -3.48 13.90
C SER A 84 3.95 -3.47 14.93
N LYS A 85 4.15 -4.09 16.09
CA LYS A 85 3.18 -4.07 17.21
C LYS A 85 2.88 -2.66 17.75
N GLN A 86 3.74 -1.68 17.47
CA GLN A 86 3.47 -0.27 17.75
C GLN A 86 2.43 0.36 16.82
N ALA A 87 1.99 -0.39 15.80
CA ALA A 87 0.89 0.02 14.93
C ALA A 87 -0.48 0.01 15.62
N ASP A 88 -0.60 -0.65 16.75
CA ASP A 88 -1.88 -0.75 17.48
C ASP A 88 -2.30 0.57 18.16
N SER A 89 -1.42 1.55 18.22
CA SER A 89 -1.77 2.89 18.69
C SER A 89 -1.39 3.96 17.68
N PHE A 90 -2.32 4.34 16.82
CA PHE A 90 -2.22 5.54 15.97
C PHE A 90 -2.06 6.84 16.77
N ALA A 91 -2.18 6.77 18.09
CA ALA A 91 -2.13 7.89 19.01
C ALA A 91 -0.71 8.35 19.37
N SER A 92 0.31 7.54 19.16
CA SER A 92 1.69 7.96 19.42
C SER A 92 2.31 8.62 18.20
N ALA A 93 3.06 9.68 18.40
CA ALA A 93 3.69 10.52 17.37
C ALA A 93 4.67 9.80 16.40
N GLY A 94 4.62 8.49 16.33
CA GLY A 94 5.42 7.60 15.51
C GLY A 94 4.64 6.48 14.86
N GLY A 95 3.39 6.73 14.41
CA GLY A 95 2.56 5.75 13.70
C GLY A 95 3.37 4.93 12.70
N SER A 96 3.12 3.62 12.64
CA SER A 96 3.90 2.69 11.82
C SER A 96 3.68 2.86 10.33
N ILE A 97 2.57 3.46 9.91
CA ILE A 97 2.20 3.68 8.51
C ILE A 97 1.97 5.17 8.28
N LYS A 98 2.71 5.74 7.35
CA LYS A 98 2.49 7.12 6.94
C LYS A 98 1.57 7.16 5.73
N ALA A 99 0.69 8.14 5.72
CA ALA A 99 -0.16 8.47 4.59
C ALA A 99 0.17 9.88 4.10
N LEU A 100 0.02 10.09 2.81
CA LEU A 100 0.31 11.35 2.13
C LEU A 100 -1.00 12.02 1.72
N ARG A 101 -1.09 13.33 1.86
CA ARG A 101 -2.31 14.07 1.45
C ARG A 101 -2.50 13.99 -0.05
N PHE A 102 -3.66 13.51 -0.45
CA PHE A 102 -4.09 13.41 -1.83
C PHE A 102 -5.63 13.33 -1.87
N PRO A 103 -6.29 14.02 -2.79
CA PRO A 103 -5.78 14.91 -3.83
C PRO A 103 -5.26 16.26 -3.27
N GLN A 104 -4.60 17.02 -4.13
CA GLN A 104 -4.03 18.33 -3.78
C GLN A 104 -5.03 19.48 -3.96
N TRP A 105 -6.19 19.19 -4.52
CA TRP A 105 -7.28 20.14 -4.73
C TRP A 105 -8.41 19.92 -3.74
N SER A 106 -9.06 21.00 -3.36
CA SER A 106 -10.16 21.01 -2.38
C SER A 106 -11.26 21.97 -2.79
N LEU A 107 -12.46 21.73 -2.25
CA LEU A 107 -13.62 22.61 -2.39
C LEU A 107 -13.84 23.37 -1.09
N ALA A 108 -13.92 24.70 -1.17
CA ALA A 108 -14.35 25.51 -0.05
C ALA A 108 -15.84 25.32 0.19
N GLN A 109 -16.23 25.21 1.46
CA GLN A 109 -17.64 24.98 1.83
C GLN A 109 -18.47 26.29 1.83
N LYS A 110 -18.07 27.25 0.98
CA LYS A 110 -18.82 28.46 0.66
C LYS A 110 -19.60 28.23 -0.63
N VAL A 111 -20.92 28.23 -0.54
CA VAL A 111 -21.77 28.07 -1.71
C VAL A 111 -22.17 29.47 -2.21
N THR A 112 -21.92 29.67 -3.49
CA THR A 112 -22.41 30.87 -4.23
C THR A 112 -23.23 30.37 -5.42
N GLU A 113 -23.95 31.27 -6.06
CA GLU A 113 -24.69 30.99 -7.28
C GLU A 113 -23.91 31.50 -8.49
N ARG A 114 -23.78 30.66 -9.51
CA ARG A 114 -23.21 31.03 -10.81
C ARG A 114 -24.05 30.49 -11.94
N PHE A 115 -23.96 31.09 -13.09
CA PHE A 115 -24.82 30.78 -14.22
C PHE A 115 -24.02 30.10 -15.33
N VAL A 116 -24.66 29.10 -15.95
CA VAL A 116 -24.21 28.47 -17.20
C VAL A 116 -25.39 28.44 -18.15
N ASP A 117 -25.26 29.06 -19.31
CA ASP A 117 -26.32 29.18 -20.32
C ASP A 117 -27.67 29.68 -19.72
N GLY A 118 -27.56 30.67 -18.84
CA GLY A 118 -28.74 31.29 -18.17
C GLY A 118 -29.37 30.47 -17.04
N ARG A 119 -28.83 29.28 -16.71
CA ARG A 119 -29.31 28.43 -15.61
C ARG A 119 -28.44 28.61 -14.37
N PRO A 120 -29.04 28.72 -13.18
CA PRO A 120 -28.29 28.83 -11.95
C PRO A 120 -27.73 27.48 -11.49
N TYR A 121 -26.51 27.49 -10.95
CA TYR A 121 -25.80 26.35 -10.37
C TYR A 121 -25.23 26.74 -9.01
N ARG A 122 -25.22 25.78 -8.08
CA ARG A 122 -24.47 25.91 -6.83
C ARG A 122 -23.00 25.82 -7.13
N ALA A 123 -22.26 26.86 -6.85
CA ALA A 123 -20.84 26.97 -7.11
C ALA A 123 -20.03 27.00 -5.82
N ARG A 124 -18.96 26.26 -5.76
CA ARG A 124 -18.00 26.26 -4.65
C ARG A 124 -16.61 26.55 -5.16
N PRO A 125 -15.83 27.42 -4.49
CA PRO A 125 -14.44 27.67 -4.88
C PRO A 125 -13.64 26.35 -4.91
N LEU A 126 -12.93 26.13 -6.02
CA LEU A 126 -12.04 24.99 -6.24
C LEU A 126 -10.60 25.50 -6.16
N VAL A 127 -9.88 25.08 -5.14
CA VAL A 127 -8.56 25.63 -4.80
C VAL A 127 -7.51 24.55 -4.68
N HIS A 128 -6.29 24.88 -5.05
CA HIS A 128 -5.13 24.03 -4.85
C HIS A 128 -4.44 24.40 -3.52
N TYR A 129 -3.84 23.42 -2.85
CA TYR A 129 -3.19 23.68 -1.54
C TYR A 129 -2.08 24.76 -1.56
N ARG A 130 -1.49 25.02 -2.74
CA ARG A 130 -0.48 26.08 -2.92
C ARG A 130 -1.06 27.45 -3.22
N ASP A 131 -2.37 27.54 -3.37
CA ASP A 131 -2.99 28.85 -3.59
C ASP A 131 -2.91 29.67 -2.31
N GLY A 132 -2.60 30.98 -2.43
CA GLY A 132 -2.38 31.85 -1.26
C GLY A 132 -3.60 32.01 -0.36
N CYS A 133 -4.79 31.64 -0.84
CA CYS A 133 -6.03 31.64 -0.06
C CYS A 133 -6.22 30.35 0.78
N VAL A 134 -5.30 29.38 0.75
CA VAL A 134 -5.38 28.13 1.53
C VAL A 134 -4.50 28.21 2.77
N ASP A 135 -5.07 27.88 3.92
CA ASP A 135 -4.38 27.84 5.21
C ASP A 135 -4.43 26.42 5.78
N ASP A 136 -3.24 25.83 6.04
CA ASP A 136 -3.02 24.48 6.62
C ASP A 136 -3.85 23.36 5.96
N TRP A 137 -4.16 23.48 4.67
CA TRP A 137 -5.00 22.53 3.91
C TRP A 137 -6.43 22.36 4.46
N LYS A 138 -6.81 23.16 5.44
CA LYS A 138 -8.09 23.05 6.15
C LYS A 138 -9.04 24.16 5.86
N TRP A 139 -8.46 25.35 5.61
CA TRP A 139 -9.21 26.56 5.55
C TRP A 139 -8.97 27.31 4.25
N PHE A 140 -10.04 27.76 3.66
CA PHE A 140 -10.05 28.73 2.60
C PHE A 140 -10.23 30.12 3.24
N LYS A 141 -9.35 31.05 2.92
CA LYS A 141 -9.48 32.46 3.28
C LYS A 141 -10.23 33.17 2.17
N ASP A 142 -11.40 33.65 2.49
CA ASP A 142 -12.21 34.41 1.56
C ASP A 142 -11.75 35.88 1.45
N ASP A 143 -12.30 36.60 0.48
CA ASP A 143 -11.94 38.00 0.21
C ASP A 143 -12.27 38.93 1.37
N ASP A 144 -13.29 38.59 2.19
CA ASP A 144 -13.65 39.28 3.43
C ASP A 144 -12.80 38.88 4.65
N GLY A 145 -11.81 37.99 4.46
CA GLY A 145 -10.94 37.49 5.52
C GLY A 145 -11.55 36.34 6.34
N SER A 146 -12.79 35.94 6.07
CA SER A 146 -13.42 34.80 6.74
C SER A 146 -12.72 33.49 6.38
N LYS A 147 -12.70 32.54 7.34
CA LYS A 147 -12.15 31.19 7.12
C LYS A 147 -13.29 30.21 6.90
N VAL A 148 -13.28 29.57 5.75
CA VAL A 148 -14.27 28.55 5.35
C VAL A 148 -13.59 27.16 5.30
N PRO A 149 -14.23 26.10 5.82
CA PRO A 149 -13.65 24.76 5.77
C PRO A 149 -13.41 24.29 4.33
N LEU A 150 -12.32 23.55 4.14
CA LEU A 150 -12.01 22.87 2.89
C LEU A 150 -12.36 21.40 3.00
N VAL A 151 -12.91 20.84 1.93
CA VAL A 151 -13.14 19.41 1.76
C VAL A 151 -12.39 18.95 0.51
N PRO A 152 -11.59 17.87 0.58
CA PRO A 152 -10.88 17.36 -0.59
C PRO A 152 -11.82 17.07 -1.75
N ILE A 153 -11.37 17.40 -2.96
CA ILE A 153 -12.17 17.09 -4.18
C ILE A 153 -12.35 15.59 -4.33
N ARG A 154 -13.51 15.14 -4.76
CA ARG A 154 -13.78 13.71 -4.94
C ARG A 154 -13.34 13.14 -6.29
N TYR A 155 -12.98 14.00 -7.24
CA TYR A 155 -12.60 13.61 -8.59
C TYR A 155 -11.09 13.56 -8.73
N VAL A 156 -10.58 12.42 -9.20
CA VAL A 156 -9.18 12.17 -9.49
C VAL A 156 -9.04 11.47 -10.84
N MET A 157 -7.84 11.24 -11.29
CA MET A 157 -7.55 10.48 -12.50
C MET A 157 -6.67 9.30 -12.19
N ALA A 158 -6.91 8.16 -12.84
CA ALA A 158 -6.01 7.03 -12.85
C ALA A 158 -5.90 6.40 -14.23
N CYS A 159 -4.75 5.82 -14.55
CA CYS A 159 -4.57 5.00 -15.74
C CYS A 159 -4.81 3.51 -15.41
N PRO A 160 -4.98 2.63 -16.42
CA PRO A 160 -5.14 1.19 -16.20
C PRO A 160 -3.96 0.51 -15.51
N HIS A 161 -2.77 1.12 -15.51
CA HIS A 161 -1.57 0.62 -14.83
C HIS A 161 -1.44 1.11 -13.38
N GLY A 162 -2.47 1.78 -12.84
CA GLY A 162 -2.52 2.18 -11.44
C GLY A 162 -1.92 3.55 -11.11
N HIS A 163 -1.34 4.29 -12.06
CA HIS A 163 -0.89 5.66 -11.79
C HIS A 163 -2.06 6.57 -11.46
N LEU A 164 -1.88 7.39 -10.44
CA LEU A 164 -2.92 8.22 -9.83
C LEU A 164 -2.51 9.68 -9.85
N SER A 165 -3.40 10.58 -10.24
CA SER A 165 -3.11 12.01 -10.29
C SER A 165 -4.34 12.87 -10.05
N ASP A 166 -4.10 14.11 -9.66
CA ASP A 166 -5.13 15.15 -9.72
C ASP A 166 -5.53 15.42 -11.16
N ILE A 167 -6.79 15.84 -11.35
CA ILE A 167 -7.18 16.50 -12.60
C ILE A 167 -6.42 17.83 -12.68
N PRO A 168 -5.77 18.16 -13.80
CA PRO A 168 -5.16 19.47 -14.00
C PRO A 168 -6.25 20.52 -14.23
N TRP A 169 -6.94 20.92 -13.16
CA TRP A 169 -8.16 21.71 -13.20
C TRP A 169 -8.04 23.02 -13.97
N ARG A 170 -6.88 23.68 -13.90
CA ARG A 170 -6.62 24.92 -14.66
C ARG A 170 -6.53 24.61 -16.15
N ASP A 171 -5.67 23.66 -16.52
CA ASP A 171 -5.51 23.24 -17.90
C ASP A 171 -6.84 22.72 -18.46
N PHE A 172 -7.59 21.99 -17.64
CA PHE A 172 -8.92 21.50 -18.01
C PHE A 172 -9.90 22.64 -18.28
N CYS A 173 -10.02 23.61 -17.39
CA CYS A 173 -10.97 24.73 -17.52
C CYS A 173 -10.66 25.57 -18.76
N PHE A 174 -9.40 25.96 -18.94
CA PHE A 174 -8.95 26.84 -20.02
C PHE A 174 -8.62 26.11 -21.32
N ARG A 175 -8.62 24.77 -21.35
CA ARG A 175 -8.29 23.93 -22.49
C ARG A 175 -6.87 24.14 -23.00
N GLU A 176 -5.96 24.48 -22.13
CA GLU A 176 -4.58 24.83 -22.42
C GLU A 176 -3.62 24.00 -21.55
N LEU A 177 -2.62 23.36 -22.17
CA LEU A 177 -1.59 22.60 -21.46
C LEU A 177 -0.64 23.56 -20.75
N ASN A 178 -0.34 23.25 -19.50
CA ASN A 178 0.50 24.10 -18.61
C ASN A 178 -0.03 25.52 -18.49
N CYS A 179 -1.33 25.66 -18.34
CA CYS A 179 -2.03 26.92 -18.23
C CYS A 179 -1.43 27.82 -17.15
N SER A 180 -1.02 29.03 -17.53
CA SER A 180 -0.45 30.03 -16.63
C SER A 180 -1.52 30.84 -15.89
N ASN A 181 -2.78 30.77 -16.31
CA ASN A 181 -3.86 31.49 -15.69
C ASN A 181 -4.06 31.05 -14.22
N ARG A 182 -4.14 32.01 -13.31
CA ARG A 182 -4.27 31.82 -11.86
C ARG A 182 -5.61 32.31 -11.31
N GLU A 183 -6.56 32.60 -12.17
CA GLU A 183 -7.92 32.91 -11.75
C GLU A 183 -8.49 31.85 -10.80
N ARG A 184 -9.38 32.30 -9.93
CA ARG A 184 -10.12 31.41 -9.05
C ARG A 184 -11.03 30.52 -9.90
N LEU A 185 -11.00 29.24 -9.58
CA LEU A 185 -11.91 28.26 -10.19
C LEU A 185 -13.06 27.93 -9.25
N TYR A 186 -14.17 27.53 -9.85
CA TYR A 186 -15.36 27.09 -9.14
C TYR A 186 -15.83 25.76 -9.71
N LEU A 187 -16.23 24.85 -8.83
CA LEU A 187 -16.97 23.66 -9.22
C LEU A 187 -18.46 23.97 -9.08
N LEU A 188 -19.20 23.81 -10.17
CA LEU A 188 -20.62 24.05 -10.26
C LEU A 188 -21.34 22.70 -10.31
N GLU A 189 -22.36 22.53 -9.45
CA GLU A 189 -23.13 21.30 -9.35
C GLU A 189 -24.62 21.62 -9.36
N ALA A 190 -25.41 20.88 -10.13
CA ALA A 190 -26.84 20.89 -10.08
C ALA A 190 -27.37 19.62 -9.40
N GLY A 191 -28.51 19.73 -8.72
CA GLY A 191 -29.21 18.60 -8.11
C GLY A 191 -28.37 17.90 -7.05
N THR A 192 -28.32 16.56 -7.11
CA THR A 192 -27.60 15.71 -6.13
C THR A 192 -26.08 15.66 -6.33
N GLY A 193 -25.55 16.29 -7.39
CA GLY A 193 -24.13 16.30 -7.68
C GLY A 193 -23.53 14.94 -8.13
N ASN A 194 -24.36 13.96 -8.48
CA ASN A 194 -23.92 12.65 -8.95
C ASN A 194 -23.91 12.51 -10.48
N ASP A 195 -24.57 13.41 -11.17
CA ASP A 195 -24.60 13.43 -12.64
C ASP A 195 -23.47 14.29 -13.19
N PHE A 196 -22.42 13.65 -13.73
CA PHE A 196 -21.28 14.32 -14.36
C PHE A 196 -21.69 15.27 -15.52
N THR A 197 -22.85 15.04 -16.13
CA THR A 197 -23.37 15.90 -17.19
C THR A 197 -23.86 17.25 -16.68
N GLN A 198 -24.11 17.36 -15.37
CA GLN A 198 -24.58 18.56 -14.68
C GLN A 198 -23.51 19.21 -13.79
N ILE A 199 -22.26 18.80 -13.98
CA ILE A 199 -21.11 19.35 -13.25
C ILE A 199 -20.24 20.14 -14.21
N TYR A 200 -19.87 21.36 -13.80
CA TYR A 200 -19.02 22.24 -14.58
C TYR A 200 -17.87 22.77 -13.74
N VAL A 201 -16.78 23.08 -14.41
CA VAL A 201 -15.71 23.92 -13.87
C VAL A 201 -15.79 25.27 -14.55
N GLN A 202 -15.78 26.33 -13.76
CA GLN A 202 -15.87 27.69 -14.28
C GLN A 202 -14.80 28.56 -13.63
N SER A 203 -14.13 29.40 -14.43
CA SER A 203 -13.22 30.41 -13.94
C SER A 203 -13.98 31.63 -13.40
N GLU A 204 -13.27 32.49 -12.69
CA GLU A 204 -13.80 33.76 -12.21
C GLU A 204 -14.32 34.63 -13.36
N SER A 205 -13.61 34.67 -14.47
CA SER A 205 -13.98 35.38 -15.70
C SER A 205 -15.13 34.75 -16.50
N GLY A 206 -15.61 33.56 -16.08
CA GLY A 206 -16.77 32.89 -16.72
C GLY A 206 -16.42 31.81 -17.76
N VAL A 207 -15.12 31.55 -18.01
CA VAL A 207 -14.75 30.41 -18.86
C VAL A 207 -15.26 29.12 -18.24
N THR A 208 -16.08 28.37 -18.96
CA THR A 208 -16.81 27.22 -18.43
C THR A 208 -16.51 25.95 -19.23
N ARG A 209 -16.31 24.82 -18.52
CA ARG A 209 -16.17 23.51 -19.13
C ARG A 209 -16.92 22.43 -18.34
N LYS A 210 -17.66 21.60 -19.06
CA LYS A 210 -18.41 20.49 -18.49
C LYS A 210 -17.49 19.37 -18.04
N LEU A 211 -17.69 18.83 -16.84
CA LEU A 211 -16.85 17.75 -16.30
C LEU A 211 -16.94 16.45 -17.13
N ALA A 212 -18.08 16.20 -17.76
CA ALA A 212 -18.26 15.06 -18.66
C ALA A 212 -17.20 14.97 -19.77
N TYR A 213 -16.61 16.09 -20.19
CA TYR A 213 -15.49 16.06 -21.14
C TYR A 213 -14.22 15.38 -20.59
N ALA A 214 -14.09 15.25 -19.27
CA ALA A 214 -13.03 14.49 -18.66
C ALA A 214 -13.19 12.97 -18.83
N MET A 215 -14.39 12.51 -19.16
CA MET A 215 -14.67 11.10 -19.43
C MET A 215 -14.32 10.71 -20.90
N VAL A 216 -14.27 11.69 -21.79
CA VAL A 216 -13.93 11.47 -23.21
C VAL A 216 -12.41 11.58 -23.38
N THR A 217 -11.72 10.50 -23.06
CA THR A 217 -10.25 10.49 -22.99
C THR A 217 -9.56 10.57 -24.34
N GLU A 218 -10.22 10.12 -25.41
CA GLU A 218 -9.63 10.02 -26.77
C GLU A 218 -9.31 11.38 -27.38
N LEU A 219 -10.09 12.40 -27.06
CA LEU A 219 -9.95 13.74 -27.62
C LEU A 219 -9.16 14.71 -26.76
N ASN A 220 -8.65 14.25 -25.59
CA ASN A 220 -8.10 15.17 -24.63
C ASN A 220 -6.64 14.82 -24.26
N PRO A 221 -5.64 15.51 -24.82
CA PRO A 221 -4.23 15.28 -24.49
C PRO A 221 -3.89 15.55 -23.02
N LEU A 222 -4.72 16.34 -22.31
CA LEU A 222 -4.55 16.64 -20.87
C LEU A 222 -4.63 15.39 -20.01
N PHE A 223 -5.28 14.34 -20.48
CA PHE A 223 -5.48 13.09 -19.75
C PHE A 223 -4.44 12.01 -20.07
N SER A 224 -3.36 12.32 -20.76
CA SER A 224 -2.25 11.37 -20.93
C SER A 224 -1.59 11.06 -19.60
N CYS A 225 -1.31 9.78 -19.35
CA CYS A 225 -0.63 9.33 -18.16
C CYS A 225 0.75 9.99 -18.04
N GLN A 226 1.07 10.49 -16.87
CA GLN A 226 2.36 11.10 -16.53
C GLN A 226 3.17 10.24 -15.57
N GLY A 227 2.77 8.99 -15.34
CA GLY A 227 3.43 8.07 -14.43
C GLY A 227 3.36 8.48 -12.95
N ARG A 228 2.39 9.30 -12.53
CA ARG A 228 2.33 9.83 -11.17
C ARG A 228 2.05 8.74 -10.14
N THR A 229 2.87 8.71 -9.08
CA THR A 229 2.82 7.74 -7.97
C THR A 229 2.78 8.47 -6.63
N PRO A 230 1.66 9.16 -6.27
CA PRO A 230 1.60 10.04 -5.09
C PRO A 230 1.87 9.32 -3.77
N TRP A 231 1.73 8.00 -3.70
CA TRP A 231 2.07 7.18 -2.53
C TRP A 231 3.57 7.01 -2.30
N LEU A 232 4.40 7.28 -3.30
CA LEU A 232 5.87 7.25 -3.19
C LEU A 232 6.46 8.62 -2.88
N GLY A 233 5.63 9.63 -2.68
CA GLY A 233 6.04 10.95 -2.25
C GLY A 233 5.58 12.10 -3.15
N PRO A 234 5.72 13.34 -2.66
CA PRO A 234 5.35 14.52 -3.44
C PRO A 234 6.18 14.62 -4.72
N GLY A 235 5.51 14.64 -5.86
CA GLY A 235 6.18 14.75 -7.17
C GLY A 235 6.74 13.44 -7.71
N SER A 236 6.60 12.32 -6.98
CA SER A 236 7.01 11.00 -7.46
C SER A 236 6.28 10.60 -8.73
N ARG A 237 7.02 10.01 -9.64
CA ARG A 237 6.50 9.49 -10.91
C ARG A 237 7.44 8.42 -11.45
N ASP A 238 6.90 7.49 -12.21
CA ASP A 238 7.70 6.55 -12.96
C ASP A 238 8.51 7.30 -14.04
N PRO A 239 9.74 6.90 -14.27
CA PRO A 239 10.60 7.53 -15.29
C PRO A 239 10.05 7.39 -16.70
N GLU A 240 9.38 6.26 -16.97
CA GLU A 240 8.79 5.96 -18.25
C GLU A 240 7.27 6.13 -18.21
N PRO A 241 6.68 6.96 -19.08
CA PRO A 241 5.23 7.09 -19.16
C PRO A 241 4.61 5.80 -19.70
N CYS A 242 3.43 5.46 -19.22
CA CYS A 242 2.68 4.32 -19.72
C CYS A 242 2.30 4.48 -21.18
N HIS A 243 2.48 3.41 -21.94
CA HIS A 243 2.05 3.32 -23.31
C HIS A 243 1.01 2.21 -23.49
N SER A 244 0.13 2.38 -24.45
CA SER A 244 -0.88 1.42 -24.86
C SER A 244 -0.98 1.41 -26.39
N ILE A 245 -1.42 0.30 -26.94
CA ILE A 245 -1.68 0.23 -28.39
C ILE A 245 -3.02 0.91 -28.68
N GLY A 246 -2.97 1.98 -29.44
CA GLY A 246 -4.16 2.71 -29.88
C GLY A 246 -4.99 1.92 -30.88
N LYS A 247 -6.19 2.40 -31.19
CA LYS A 247 -7.10 1.79 -32.19
C LYS A 247 -6.51 1.71 -33.61
N ASN A 248 -5.52 2.54 -33.88
CA ASN A 248 -4.77 2.59 -35.12
C ASN A 248 -3.58 1.62 -35.17
N GLY A 249 -3.40 0.78 -34.14
CA GLY A 249 -2.26 -0.14 -34.01
C GLY A 249 -0.93 0.52 -33.66
N LYS A 250 -0.91 1.85 -33.43
CA LYS A 250 0.30 2.57 -33.02
C LYS A 250 0.39 2.69 -31.51
N GLU A 251 1.62 2.73 -31.04
CA GLU A 251 1.89 3.01 -29.63
C GLU A 251 1.55 4.47 -29.29
N GLU A 252 0.72 4.66 -28.29
CA GLU A 252 0.27 5.96 -27.79
C GLU A 252 0.40 6.02 -26.28
N LYS A 253 0.56 7.23 -25.74
CA LYS A 253 0.53 7.42 -24.28
C LYS A 253 -0.81 6.96 -23.71
N THR A 254 -0.76 6.09 -22.72
CA THR A 254 -1.97 5.61 -22.04
C THR A 254 -2.76 6.79 -21.47
N LYS A 255 -4.08 6.75 -21.62
CA LYS A 255 -4.97 7.80 -21.13
C LYS A 255 -5.44 7.50 -19.71
N ASN A 256 -5.43 8.52 -18.87
CA ASN A 256 -6.08 8.49 -17.58
C ASN A 256 -7.60 8.52 -17.74
N ARG A 257 -8.29 7.89 -16.81
CA ARG A 257 -9.75 7.93 -16.67
C ARG A 257 -10.14 8.73 -15.45
N LEU A 258 -11.24 9.43 -15.55
CA LEU A 258 -11.88 10.08 -14.40
C LEU A 258 -12.36 9.01 -13.42
N LEU A 259 -11.99 9.17 -12.16
CA LEU A 259 -12.45 8.33 -11.06
C LEU A 259 -13.08 9.19 -9.96
N VAL A 260 -14.07 8.63 -9.29
CA VAL A 260 -14.53 9.12 -7.99
C VAL A 260 -13.66 8.43 -6.94
N ARG A 261 -13.02 9.19 -6.07
CA ARG A 261 -12.06 8.71 -5.08
C ARG A 261 -12.61 7.61 -4.15
N SER A 262 -13.89 7.69 -3.80
CA SER A 262 -14.59 6.69 -2.99
C SER A 262 -15.23 5.55 -3.80
N ALA A 263 -14.97 5.48 -5.11
CA ALA A 263 -15.53 4.42 -5.93
C ALA A 263 -14.82 3.09 -5.63
N THR A 264 -15.59 2.02 -5.57
CA THR A 264 -15.10 0.67 -5.27
C THR A 264 -14.12 0.13 -6.31
N ASN A 265 -14.11 0.69 -7.51
CA ASN A 265 -13.18 0.34 -8.58
C ASN A 265 -11.88 1.16 -8.58
N ALA A 266 -11.67 2.00 -7.56
CA ALA A 266 -10.47 2.83 -7.48
C ALA A 266 -9.25 2.07 -6.94
N TYR A 267 -9.46 1.07 -6.11
CA TYR A 267 -8.43 0.25 -5.50
C TYR A 267 -8.96 -1.13 -5.15
N PHE A 268 -8.21 -2.16 -5.51
CA PHE A 268 -8.49 -3.53 -5.13
C PHE A 268 -7.26 -4.11 -4.43
N THR A 269 -7.49 -4.76 -3.30
CA THR A 269 -6.46 -5.51 -2.62
C THR A 269 -6.51 -6.95 -3.12
N GLU A 270 -5.40 -7.44 -3.64
CA GLU A 270 -5.20 -8.86 -3.89
C GLU A 270 -4.62 -9.48 -2.64
N THR A 271 -5.32 -10.48 -2.09
CA THR A 271 -4.88 -11.18 -0.90
C THR A 271 -4.44 -12.59 -1.26
N LEU A 272 -3.23 -12.93 -0.84
CA LEU A 272 -2.71 -14.28 -0.94
C LEU A 272 -2.77 -14.94 0.45
N SER A 273 -3.26 -16.16 0.50
CA SER A 273 -3.32 -16.94 1.73
C SER A 273 -2.84 -18.35 1.48
N VAL A 274 -2.17 -18.90 2.47
CA VAL A 274 -1.72 -20.30 2.48
C VAL A 274 -2.11 -20.96 3.80
N ILE A 275 -2.21 -22.27 3.80
CA ILE A 275 -2.32 -23.04 5.02
C ILE A 275 -0.91 -23.26 5.53
N SER A 276 -0.62 -22.77 6.74
CA SER A 276 0.60 -23.08 7.47
C SER A 276 0.38 -24.37 8.21
N LEU A 277 1.13 -25.40 7.83
CA LEU A 277 1.11 -26.65 8.55
C LEU A 277 2.22 -26.61 9.60
N PRO A 278 1.95 -27.01 10.85
CA PRO A 278 3.01 -27.22 11.83
C PRO A 278 3.89 -28.36 11.31
N ASP A 279 5.08 -28.02 10.90
CA ASP A 279 6.00 -28.98 10.27
C ASP A 279 7.22 -29.19 11.19
N ASP A 280 7.28 -30.34 11.82
CA ASP A 280 8.44 -30.76 12.61
C ASP A 280 9.71 -30.86 11.72
N ARG A 281 9.52 -31.14 10.42
CA ARG A 281 10.63 -31.14 9.43
C ARG A 281 11.15 -29.72 9.18
N HIS A 282 10.28 -28.71 9.16
CA HIS A 282 10.72 -27.31 9.05
C HIS A 282 11.56 -26.88 10.26
N SER A 283 11.20 -27.34 11.45
CA SER A 283 12.01 -27.10 12.65
C SER A 283 13.40 -27.70 12.50
N LEU A 284 13.50 -28.91 11.93
CA LEU A 284 14.77 -29.57 11.66
C LEU A 284 15.55 -28.87 10.54
N ALA A 285 14.92 -28.52 9.42
CA ALA A 285 15.55 -27.79 8.32
C ALA A 285 16.09 -26.42 8.76
N LYS A 286 15.36 -25.72 9.61
CA LYS A 286 15.79 -24.46 10.21
C LYS A 286 16.99 -24.65 11.13
N ARG A 287 16.95 -25.64 12.02
CA ARG A 287 18.10 -26.00 12.88
C ARG A 287 19.33 -26.38 12.07
N VAL A 288 19.13 -27.13 10.96
CA VAL A 288 20.24 -27.46 10.03
C VAL A 288 20.81 -26.21 9.36
N ALA A 289 19.97 -25.27 8.93
CA ALA A 289 20.41 -24.02 8.33
C ALA A 289 21.18 -23.13 9.34
N GLU A 290 20.69 -23.01 10.57
CA GLU A 290 21.35 -22.26 11.64
C GLU A 290 22.70 -22.84 12.04
N HIS A 291 22.86 -24.17 11.92
CA HIS A 291 24.08 -24.89 12.25
C HIS A 291 24.88 -25.38 11.03
N ALA A 292 24.54 -24.89 9.83
CA ALA A 292 25.11 -25.35 8.56
C ALA A 292 26.64 -25.31 8.55
N ASP A 293 27.28 -24.31 9.16
CA ASP A 293 28.73 -24.17 9.23
C ASP A 293 29.39 -25.31 10.05
N ASN A 294 28.75 -25.72 11.13
CA ASN A 294 29.21 -26.83 11.96
C ASN A 294 29.02 -28.20 11.30
N LEU A 295 28.01 -28.28 10.38
CA LEU A 295 27.65 -29.50 9.68
C LEU A 295 28.39 -29.69 8.33
N LYS A 296 29.12 -28.67 7.86
CA LYS A 296 29.86 -28.72 6.57
C LYS A 296 30.86 -29.86 6.47
N LEU A 297 31.45 -30.22 7.58
CA LEU A 297 32.53 -31.24 7.65
C LEU A 297 32.01 -32.68 7.55
N PHE A 298 30.72 -32.91 7.74
CA PHE A 298 30.14 -34.26 7.73
C PHE A 298 29.70 -34.63 6.32
N THR A 299 30.37 -35.62 5.72
CA THR A 299 30.20 -36.03 4.33
C THR A 299 29.35 -37.27 4.17
N ASP A 300 29.02 -37.97 5.25
CA ASP A 300 28.16 -39.15 5.25
C ASP A 300 27.39 -39.29 6.56
N GLU A 301 26.41 -40.18 6.58
CA GLU A 301 25.49 -40.44 7.71
C GLU A 301 26.24 -40.98 8.93
N SER A 302 27.31 -41.77 8.72
CA SER A 302 28.07 -42.36 9.82
C SER A 302 28.82 -41.28 10.62
N LEU A 303 29.36 -40.28 9.94
CA LEU A 303 30.00 -39.13 10.59
C LEU A 303 29.00 -38.29 11.39
N ILE A 304 27.78 -38.17 10.93
CA ILE A 304 26.70 -37.51 11.69
C ILE A 304 26.35 -38.31 12.93
N ALA A 305 26.24 -39.63 12.83
CA ALA A 305 26.01 -40.47 14.00
C ALA A 305 27.08 -40.31 15.06
N VAL A 306 28.35 -40.22 14.64
CA VAL A 306 29.45 -39.92 15.56
C VAL A 306 29.36 -38.51 16.12
N ALA A 307 28.98 -37.53 15.29
CA ALA A 307 28.83 -36.15 15.71
C ALA A 307 27.78 -35.95 16.79
N LEU A 308 26.64 -36.60 16.67
CA LEU A 308 25.54 -36.57 17.66
C LEU A 308 25.95 -37.13 19.01
N VAL A 309 26.97 -38.00 19.06
CA VAL A 309 27.50 -38.55 20.31
C VAL A 309 28.70 -37.77 20.83
N ALA A 310 29.62 -37.40 19.95
CA ALA A 310 30.93 -36.87 20.32
C ALA A 310 30.99 -35.34 20.45
N PHE A 311 30.09 -34.59 19.77
CA PHE A 311 30.11 -33.12 19.77
C PHE A 311 28.93 -32.56 20.58
N PRO A 312 29.18 -32.02 21.80
CA PRO A 312 28.14 -31.54 22.69
C PRO A 312 27.21 -30.46 22.03
N GLN A 313 27.77 -29.60 21.18
CA GLN A 313 27.06 -28.57 20.46
C GLN A 313 26.06 -29.14 19.44
N VAL A 314 26.49 -30.17 18.67
CA VAL A 314 25.64 -30.85 17.71
C VAL A 314 24.54 -31.65 18.44
N LYS A 315 24.93 -32.35 19.50
CA LYS A 315 24.01 -33.12 20.35
C LYS A 315 22.91 -32.22 20.92
N ALA A 316 23.28 -31.07 21.50
CA ALA A 316 22.31 -30.12 22.07
C ALA A 316 21.40 -29.49 21.02
N ALA A 317 21.95 -29.16 19.82
CA ALA A 317 21.20 -28.56 18.75
C ALA A 317 20.19 -29.53 18.07
N PHE A 318 20.50 -30.85 18.09
CA PHE A 318 19.73 -31.88 17.39
C PHE A 318 19.25 -32.98 18.34
N GLU A 319 18.97 -32.63 19.59
CA GLU A 319 18.40 -33.55 20.56
C GLU A 319 17.07 -34.15 20.02
N GLY A 320 16.92 -35.47 20.14
CA GLY A 320 15.76 -36.19 19.65
C GLY A 320 15.71 -36.49 18.15
N VAL A 321 16.75 -36.09 17.38
CA VAL A 321 16.81 -36.34 15.94
C VAL A 321 17.75 -37.50 15.67
N SER A 322 17.32 -38.46 14.82
CA SER A 322 18.17 -39.56 14.39
C SER A 322 19.24 -39.11 13.39
N ALA A 323 20.32 -39.89 13.27
CA ALA A 323 21.38 -39.59 12.30
C ALA A 323 20.88 -39.62 10.85
N ALA A 324 19.96 -40.52 10.53
CA ALA A 324 19.34 -40.64 9.21
C ALA A 324 18.51 -39.41 8.87
N GLU A 325 17.67 -38.93 9.80
CA GLU A 325 16.85 -37.74 9.61
C GLU A 325 17.72 -36.48 9.45
N LEU A 326 18.75 -36.34 10.30
CA LEU A 326 19.66 -35.19 10.21
C LEU A 326 20.46 -35.22 8.91
N TRP A 327 20.87 -36.42 8.45
CA TRP A 327 21.56 -36.58 7.18
C TRP A 327 20.65 -36.22 6.01
N ALA A 328 19.44 -36.74 5.98
CA ALA A 328 18.45 -36.40 4.96
C ALA A 328 18.17 -34.89 4.90
N ALA A 329 17.97 -34.26 6.05
CA ALA A 329 17.75 -32.80 6.16
C ALA A 329 18.98 -32.01 5.68
N LEU A 330 20.20 -32.47 5.98
CA LEU A 330 21.43 -31.82 5.53
C LEU A 330 21.63 -31.99 4.02
N GLN A 331 21.30 -33.14 3.45
CA GLN A 331 21.33 -33.36 2.00
C GLN A 331 20.30 -32.47 1.30
N ALA A 332 19.09 -32.38 1.84
CA ALA A 332 18.05 -31.45 1.37
C ALA A 332 18.56 -29.99 1.41
N HIS A 333 19.17 -29.57 2.50
CA HIS A 333 19.76 -28.23 2.62
C HIS A 333 20.88 -27.97 1.60
N ARG A 334 21.73 -28.94 1.35
CA ARG A 334 22.82 -28.86 0.34
C ARG A 334 22.31 -28.90 -1.10
N GLY A 335 21.18 -29.60 -1.34
CA GLY A 335 20.53 -29.70 -2.66
C GLY A 335 19.57 -28.55 -2.96
N GLN A 336 19.15 -27.80 -1.97
CA GLN A 336 18.12 -26.77 -2.06
C GLN A 336 18.57 -25.42 -2.61
N ALA A 337 19.45 -25.37 -3.59
CA ALA A 337 19.41 -24.20 -4.46
C ALA A 337 18.11 -24.11 -5.32
N THR A 338 17.28 -25.18 -5.36
CA THR A 338 16.10 -25.28 -6.24
C THR A 338 14.96 -26.16 -5.69
N GLY A 339 14.84 -26.33 -4.37
CA GLY A 339 13.83 -27.22 -3.81
C GLY A 339 12.39 -26.70 -4.01
N ALA A 340 11.56 -27.45 -4.70
CA ALA A 340 10.13 -27.23 -4.72
C ALA A 340 9.58 -27.36 -3.28
N VAL A 341 8.80 -26.38 -2.84
CA VAL A 341 8.08 -26.45 -1.55
C VAL A 341 7.00 -27.51 -1.73
N ALA A 342 6.95 -28.51 -0.84
CA ALA A 342 5.95 -29.57 -0.90
C ALA A 342 4.52 -28.98 -0.88
N GLU A 343 3.65 -29.53 -1.72
CA GLU A 343 2.25 -29.13 -1.70
C GLU A 343 1.57 -29.60 -0.41
N PRO A 344 0.56 -28.86 0.10
CA PRO A 344 -0.17 -29.29 1.31
C PRO A 344 -0.73 -30.70 1.23
N LYS A 345 -1.17 -31.13 0.03
CA LYS A 345 -1.67 -32.49 -0.20
C LYS A 345 -0.60 -33.57 -0.08
N ASP A 346 0.63 -33.30 -0.47
CA ASP A 346 1.74 -34.23 -0.35
C ASP A 346 2.11 -34.45 1.12
N GLU A 347 2.01 -33.40 1.93
CA GLU A 347 2.27 -33.49 3.36
C GLU A 347 1.12 -34.15 4.11
N GLU A 348 -0.15 -33.86 3.76
CA GLU A 348 -1.31 -34.60 4.28
C GLU A 348 -1.19 -36.09 3.96
N LEU A 349 -0.83 -36.43 2.72
CA LEU A 349 -0.63 -37.80 2.30
C LEU A 349 0.53 -38.45 3.09
N ALA A 350 1.61 -37.73 3.32
CA ALA A 350 2.75 -38.26 4.08
C ALA A 350 2.40 -38.50 5.56
N VAL A 351 1.55 -37.69 6.16
CA VAL A 351 1.03 -37.90 7.52
C VAL A 351 0.10 -39.08 7.56
N LEU A 352 -0.80 -39.25 6.58
CA LEU A 352 -1.76 -40.34 6.51
C LEU A 352 -1.11 -41.70 6.16
N THR A 353 0.00 -41.70 5.43
CA THR A 353 0.72 -42.88 4.99
C THR A 353 1.95 -43.22 5.84
N GLY A 354 2.35 -42.30 6.73
CA GLY A 354 3.48 -42.48 7.62
C GLY A 354 3.24 -43.56 8.67
N PRO A 355 4.32 -44.15 9.24
CA PRO A 355 4.16 -45.13 10.32
C PRO A 355 3.55 -44.45 11.55
N MET A 356 2.43 -44.96 12.03
CA MET A 356 1.79 -44.55 13.30
C MET A 356 2.58 -45.07 14.52
N GLU A 357 3.87 -44.83 14.58
CA GLU A 357 4.66 -45.14 15.76
C GLU A 357 4.55 -43.99 16.77
N GLY A 358 3.87 -44.28 17.87
CA GLY A 358 3.96 -43.50 19.10
C GLY A 358 3.20 -42.17 19.08
N VAL A 359 1.90 -42.22 18.92
CA VAL A 359 1.05 -41.11 19.38
C VAL A 359 1.08 -41.15 20.91
N SER A 360 2.10 -40.53 21.49
CA SER A 360 2.06 -40.08 22.89
C SER A 360 0.96 -39.03 23.00
N ASP A 361 0.28 -38.97 24.15
CA ASP A 361 -0.80 -38.05 24.46
C ASP A 361 -0.66 -36.70 23.77
N PRO A 362 -1.72 -36.26 23.07
CA PRO A 362 -1.68 -34.97 22.38
C PRO A 362 -1.38 -33.87 23.40
N SER A 363 -0.31 -33.14 23.19
CA SER A 363 -0.06 -31.92 23.93
C SER A 363 -1.23 -30.95 23.68
N GLU A 364 -1.61 -30.14 24.66
CA GLU A 364 -2.71 -29.17 24.58
C GLU A 364 -2.60 -28.19 23.38
N ASP A 365 -1.43 -28.13 22.73
CA ASP A 365 -1.15 -27.31 21.54
C ASP A 365 -1.33 -28.02 20.20
N SER A 366 -1.74 -29.29 20.17
CA SER A 366 -1.94 -30.04 18.94
C SER A 366 -3.32 -29.74 18.33
N LEU A 367 -3.34 -29.13 17.15
CA LEU A 367 -4.55 -28.76 16.41
C LEU A 367 -5.22 -29.94 15.68
N PHE A 368 -4.64 -31.16 15.68
CA PHE A 368 -5.17 -32.31 14.99
C PHE A 368 -5.35 -33.51 15.93
N HIS A 369 -6.61 -33.88 16.17
CA HIS A 369 -6.99 -35.13 16.75
C HIS A 369 -7.57 -36.01 15.62
N ALA A 370 -6.78 -36.91 15.07
CA ALA A 370 -7.33 -37.98 14.19
C ALA A 370 -7.56 -39.22 15.04
N ALA A 371 -8.82 -39.55 15.32
CA ALA A 371 -9.19 -40.83 15.83
C ALA A 371 -9.61 -41.69 14.65
N ILE A 372 -8.89 -42.79 14.40
CA ILE A 372 -9.33 -43.84 13.47
C ILE A 372 -10.10 -44.88 14.31
N TRP A 373 -11.36 -45.05 13.98
CA TRP A 373 -12.24 -46.11 14.55
C TRP A 373 -12.17 -47.35 13.70
#